data_e76373ba4cae3dcdced8f50936f606eb
#
_entry.id   e76373ba4cae3dcdced8f50936f606eb
#
_cell.length_a   1.000
_cell.length_b   1.000
_cell.length_c   1.000
_cell.angle_alpha   90.00
_cell.angle_beta   90.00
_cell.angle_gamma   90.00
#
_symmetry.space_group_name_H-M   'P 1'
#
loop_
_entity.id
_entity.type
_entity.pdbx_description
1 polymer ?
#
loop_
_entity_poly.entity_id
_entity_poly.type
_entity_poly.pdbx_seq_one_letter_code
_entity_poly.pdbx_strand_id
1 'polypeptide(L)'
;MAKRRRGLAGRVLRSLLLAGIAWAALTLATVVAFRWIDPPFTTFMLTDRVSALVSREKGYDFSHDWVAWDQISKHAAIAVIAAEDQKFPHHRGFDFKQIDKALADRERGRRVRGASTISQQVAKNIFLWRGQSWFRKGLEAGITVLIEASWSKQRILEVYLNIAEFGRGTYGVQAASQRFFHKDAAKLTRSEAALLAAVLPAPTQFKANAPSGYVKKRQAWIERQMRALGGTSYLAQLR
;
A
#
# COMPACT_ATOMS: atom_id res chain seq x y z
N MET A 1 10.03 39.32 -33.39
CA MET A 1 10.17 37.94 -32.91
C MET A 1 9.64 37.66 -31.49
N ALA A 2 9.66 38.59 -30.54
CA ALA A 2 9.23 38.39 -29.15
C ALA A 2 7.72 38.07 -28.95
N LYS A 3 6.84 38.62 -29.76
CA LYS A 3 5.37 38.41 -29.67
C LYS A 3 4.95 36.97 -29.99
N ARG A 4 5.66 36.31 -30.93
CA ARG A 4 5.39 34.88 -31.32
C ARG A 4 5.82 33.89 -30.25
N ARG A 5 6.92 34.16 -29.50
CA ARG A 5 7.42 33.34 -28.41
C ARG A 5 6.49 33.39 -27.17
N ARG A 6 5.92 34.59 -26.83
CA ARG A 6 4.93 34.74 -25.76
C ARG A 6 3.64 33.94 -26.04
N GLY A 7 3.18 33.87 -27.28
CA GLY A 7 2.03 33.07 -27.66
C GLY A 7 2.26 31.56 -27.53
N LEU A 8 3.46 31.06 -27.83
CA LEU A 8 3.81 29.65 -27.69
C LEU A 8 3.90 29.25 -26.19
N ALA A 9 4.59 30.02 -25.38
CA ALA A 9 4.71 29.79 -23.95
C ALA A 9 3.32 29.77 -23.24
N GLY A 10 2.42 30.71 -23.61
CA GLY A 10 1.06 30.72 -23.09
C GLY A 10 0.24 29.50 -23.50
N ARG A 11 0.40 29.00 -24.74
CA ARG A 11 -0.26 27.77 -25.19
C ARG A 11 0.26 26.55 -24.43
N VAL A 12 1.57 26.41 -24.26
CA VAL A 12 2.20 25.33 -23.51
C VAL A 12 1.72 25.34 -22.06
N LEU A 13 1.74 26.51 -21.40
CA LEU A 13 1.26 26.63 -20.02
C LEU A 13 -0.20 26.23 -19.88
N ARG A 14 -1.06 26.70 -20.81
CA ARG A 14 -2.48 26.32 -20.83
C ARG A 14 -2.66 24.81 -21.03
N SER A 15 -1.90 24.19 -21.94
CA SER A 15 -1.96 22.74 -22.18
C SER A 15 -1.54 21.95 -20.95
N LEU A 16 -0.47 22.37 -20.25
CA LEU A 16 -0.01 21.74 -19.00
C LEU A 16 -1.06 21.88 -17.89
N LEU A 17 -1.69 23.05 -17.76
CA LEU A 17 -2.77 23.28 -16.79
C LEU A 17 -3.97 22.37 -17.08
N LEU A 18 -4.42 22.31 -18.33
CA LEU A 18 -5.53 21.44 -18.73
C LEU A 18 -5.21 19.96 -18.53
N ALA A 19 -3.99 19.52 -18.84
CA ALA A 19 -3.54 18.17 -18.56
C ALA A 19 -3.54 17.86 -17.06
N GLY A 20 -3.09 18.80 -16.23
CA GLY A 20 -3.14 18.66 -14.75
C GLY A 20 -4.57 18.56 -14.23
N ILE A 21 -5.48 19.41 -14.73
CA ILE A 21 -6.91 19.35 -14.36
C ILE A 21 -7.54 18.02 -14.80
N ALA A 22 -7.28 17.58 -16.03
CA ALA A 22 -7.79 16.32 -16.56
C ALA A 22 -7.27 15.13 -15.73
N TRP A 23 -5.98 15.12 -15.37
CA TRP A 23 -5.39 14.10 -14.51
C TRP A 23 -6.04 14.10 -13.11
N ALA A 24 -6.25 15.27 -12.49
CA ALA A 24 -6.89 15.38 -11.19
C ALA A 24 -8.35 14.90 -11.24
N ALA A 25 -9.10 15.27 -12.28
CA ALA A 25 -10.48 14.82 -12.49
C ALA A 25 -10.56 13.30 -12.69
N LEU A 26 -9.66 12.73 -13.51
CA LEU A 26 -9.56 11.28 -13.71
C LEU A 26 -9.20 10.55 -12.41
N THR A 27 -8.25 11.07 -11.64
CA THR A 27 -7.88 10.53 -10.33
C THR A 27 -9.06 10.52 -9.38
N LEU A 28 -9.80 11.64 -9.28
CA LEU A 28 -11.00 11.73 -8.45
C LEU A 28 -12.07 10.73 -8.90
N ALA A 29 -12.36 10.65 -10.19
CA ALA A 29 -13.33 9.71 -10.74
C ALA A 29 -12.92 8.26 -10.45
N THR A 30 -11.64 7.93 -10.58
CA THR A 30 -11.10 6.59 -10.28
C THR A 30 -11.19 6.28 -8.79
N VAL A 31 -10.85 7.23 -7.91
CA VAL A 31 -11.01 7.05 -6.44
C VAL A 31 -12.48 6.77 -6.11
N VAL A 32 -13.41 7.54 -6.67
CA VAL A 32 -14.85 7.33 -6.43
C VAL A 32 -15.30 5.96 -6.95
N ALA A 33 -14.87 5.58 -8.17
CA ALA A 33 -15.22 4.29 -8.76
C ALA A 33 -14.69 3.10 -7.95
N PHE A 34 -13.45 3.16 -7.48
CA PHE A 34 -12.82 2.09 -6.70
C PHE A 34 -13.38 1.91 -5.27
N ARG A 35 -14.30 2.77 -4.87
CA ARG A 35 -15.14 2.52 -3.71
C ARG A 35 -15.94 1.22 -3.85
N TRP A 36 -16.40 0.90 -5.07
CA TRP A 36 -17.28 -0.24 -5.37
C TRP A 36 -16.68 -1.23 -6.38
N ILE A 37 -15.77 -0.75 -7.24
CA ILE A 37 -15.11 -1.55 -8.27
C ILE A 37 -13.73 -1.94 -7.77
N ASP A 38 -13.38 -3.19 -7.94
CA ASP A 38 -12.07 -3.70 -7.55
C ASP A 38 -10.99 -3.20 -8.53
N PRO A 39 -9.88 -2.60 -8.04
CA PRO A 39 -8.78 -2.22 -8.88
C PRO A 39 -8.19 -3.43 -9.63
N PRO A 40 -8.27 -3.50 -10.95
CA PRO A 40 -7.76 -4.67 -11.70
C PRO A 40 -6.23 -4.74 -11.69
N PHE A 41 -5.58 -3.62 -11.53
CA PHE A 41 -4.12 -3.47 -11.42
C PHE A 41 -3.76 -2.13 -10.75
N THR A 42 -2.50 -2.02 -10.34
CA THR A 42 -1.96 -0.77 -9.77
C THR A 42 -0.81 -0.26 -10.62
N THR A 43 -0.42 1.01 -10.44
CA THR A 43 0.78 1.55 -11.09
C THR A 43 2.04 0.77 -10.70
N PHE A 44 2.09 0.25 -9.47
CA PHE A 44 3.21 -0.57 -9.00
C PHE A 44 3.27 -1.92 -9.72
N MET A 45 2.14 -2.61 -9.89
CA MET A 45 2.06 -3.85 -10.66
C MET A 45 2.49 -3.64 -12.11
N LEU A 46 1.99 -2.57 -12.75
CA LEU A 46 2.32 -2.23 -14.14
C LEU A 46 3.81 -1.91 -14.31
N THR A 47 4.33 -1.02 -13.47
CA THR A 47 5.75 -0.64 -13.55
C THR A 47 6.69 -1.80 -13.27
N ASP A 48 6.30 -2.71 -12.38
CA ASP A 48 7.07 -3.91 -12.06
C ASP A 48 7.12 -4.88 -13.25
N ARG A 49 5.96 -5.16 -13.86
CA ARG A 49 5.87 -6.01 -15.06
C ARG A 49 6.65 -5.43 -16.24
N VAL A 50 6.49 -4.13 -16.50
CA VAL A 50 7.23 -3.44 -17.58
C VAL A 50 8.72 -3.48 -17.30
N SER A 51 9.15 -3.21 -16.08
CA SER A 51 10.56 -3.27 -15.69
C SER A 51 11.15 -4.67 -15.90
N ALA A 52 10.45 -5.71 -15.46
CA ALA A 52 10.88 -7.08 -15.62
C ALA A 52 10.98 -7.50 -17.10
N LEU A 53 10.01 -7.04 -17.93
CA LEU A 53 10.02 -7.29 -19.36
C LEU A 53 11.19 -6.59 -20.06
N VAL A 54 11.43 -5.30 -19.76
CA VAL A 54 12.50 -4.50 -20.37
C VAL A 54 13.88 -5.03 -19.93
N SER A 55 14.04 -5.38 -18.66
CA SER A 55 15.29 -5.94 -18.14
C SER A 55 15.49 -7.42 -18.50
N ARG A 56 14.51 -8.06 -19.14
CA ARG A 56 14.52 -9.52 -19.43
C ARG A 56 14.82 -10.35 -18.18
N GLU A 57 14.21 -10.00 -17.06
CA GLU A 57 14.45 -10.64 -15.76
C GLU A 57 14.08 -12.12 -15.81
N LYS A 58 15.10 -12.99 -15.74
CA LYS A 58 14.89 -14.44 -15.75
C LYS A 58 14.17 -14.88 -14.47
N GLY A 59 13.14 -15.72 -14.63
CA GLY A 59 12.39 -16.28 -13.50
C GLY A 59 11.43 -15.28 -12.85
N TYR A 60 11.21 -14.10 -13.43
CA TYR A 60 10.13 -13.21 -13.00
C TYR A 60 8.79 -13.88 -13.27
N ASP A 61 8.01 -14.03 -12.20
CA ASP A 61 6.67 -14.63 -12.26
C ASP A 61 5.68 -13.69 -11.55
N PHE A 62 4.77 -13.13 -12.35
CA PHE A 62 3.74 -12.21 -11.85
C PHE A 62 2.51 -13.01 -11.40
N SER A 63 2.09 -12.78 -10.16
CA SER A 63 0.89 -13.37 -9.59
C SER A 63 0.08 -12.30 -8.86
N HIS A 64 -1.18 -12.18 -9.22
CA HIS A 64 -2.18 -11.32 -8.58
C HIS A 64 -3.54 -11.99 -8.71
N ASP A 65 -4.23 -12.15 -7.60
CA ASP A 65 -5.56 -12.73 -7.53
C ASP A 65 -6.36 -11.98 -6.48
N TRP A 66 -7.44 -11.32 -6.93
CA TRP A 66 -8.32 -10.53 -6.06
C TRP A 66 -9.28 -11.43 -5.32
N VAL A 67 -9.47 -11.17 -4.03
CA VAL A 67 -10.48 -11.84 -3.20
C VAL A 67 -11.29 -10.82 -2.40
N ALA A 68 -12.59 -11.06 -2.28
CA ALA A 68 -13.48 -10.21 -1.49
C ALA A 68 -13.14 -10.28 0.02
N TRP A 69 -13.57 -9.26 0.76
CA TRP A 69 -13.28 -9.14 2.19
C TRP A 69 -13.62 -10.39 3.03
N ASP A 70 -14.73 -11.02 2.75
CA ASP A 70 -15.19 -12.24 3.45
C ASP A 70 -14.35 -13.48 3.14
N GLN A 71 -13.59 -13.45 2.04
CA GLN A 71 -12.63 -14.49 1.65
C GLN A 71 -11.20 -14.22 2.17
N ILE A 72 -11.00 -13.14 2.93
CA ILE A 72 -9.72 -12.83 3.57
C ILE A 72 -9.78 -13.25 5.04
N SER A 73 -8.77 -14.01 5.49
CA SER A 73 -8.64 -14.36 6.90
C SER A 73 -8.59 -13.09 7.76
N LYS A 74 -9.42 -13.04 8.80
CA LYS A 74 -9.36 -11.97 9.81
C LYS A 74 -7.96 -11.85 10.45
N HIS A 75 -7.19 -12.94 10.45
CA HIS A 75 -5.80 -12.90 10.91
C HIS A 75 -4.90 -12.10 9.96
N ALA A 76 -5.11 -12.16 8.65
CA ALA A 76 -4.36 -11.35 7.69
C ALA A 76 -4.65 -9.85 7.87
N ALA A 77 -5.93 -9.49 8.05
CA ALA A 77 -6.35 -8.12 8.28
C ALA A 77 -5.72 -7.53 9.56
N ILE A 78 -5.82 -8.23 10.70
CA ILE A 78 -5.25 -7.71 11.95
C ILE A 78 -3.70 -7.75 11.95
N ALA A 79 -3.07 -8.69 11.24
CA ALA A 79 -1.61 -8.75 11.15
C ALA A 79 -1.03 -7.53 10.42
N VAL A 80 -1.68 -7.09 9.33
CA VAL A 80 -1.30 -5.89 8.59
C VAL A 80 -1.49 -4.64 9.44
N ILE A 81 -2.64 -4.49 10.11
CA ILE A 81 -2.86 -3.38 11.05
C ILE A 81 -1.78 -3.36 12.14
N ALA A 82 -1.52 -4.50 12.76
CA ALA A 82 -0.52 -4.62 13.83
C ALA A 82 0.91 -4.31 13.37
N ALA A 83 1.23 -4.60 12.09
CA ALA A 83 2.56 -4.41 11.53
C ALA A 83 2.81 -3.00 11.01
N GLU A 84 1.82 -2.38 10.39
CA GLU A 84 1.96 -1.17 9.59
C GLU A 84 1.27 0.06 10.21
N ASP A 85 0.10 -0.12 10.86
CA ASP A 85 -0.73 1.01 11.26
C ASP A 85 -1.71 0.64 12.38
N GLN A 86 -1.20 0.56 13.61
CA GLN A 86 -1.98 0.08 14.77
C GLN A 86 -3.18 0.96 15.13
N LYS A 87 -3.20 2.21 14.67
CA LYS A 87 -4.29 3.17 14.90
C LYS A 87 -5.17 3.36 13.67
N PHE A 88 -5.07 2.49 12.69
CA PHE A 88 -5.77 2.60 11.43
C PHE A 88 -7.28 2.95 11.55
N PRO A 89 -8.07 2.37 12.48
CA PRO A 89 -9.47 2.74 12.64
C PRO A 89 -9.69 4.16 13.19
N HIS A 90 -8.68 4.76 13.83
CA HIS A 90 -8.83 5.97 14.64
C HIS A 90 -8.29 7.26 14.02
N HIS A 91 -7.71 7.21 12.83
CA HIS A 91 -7.25 8.39 12.12
C HIS A 91 -7.88 8.50 10.72
N ARG A 92 -7.80 9.69 10.13
CA ARG A 92 -8.28 9.98 8.77
C ARG A 92 -7.10 10.11 7.80
N GLY A 93 -6.43 8.98 7.54
CA GLY A 93 -5.34 8.89 6.58
C GLY A 93 -3.96 9.23 7.12
N PHE A 94 -3.84 9.94 8.24
CA PHE A 94 -2.56 10.37 8.81
C PHE A 94 -2.50 10.13 10.31
N ASP A 95 -1.47 9.42 10.80
CA ASP A 95 -1.14 9.36 12.23
C ASP A 95 -0.10 10.44 12.56
N PHE A 96 -0.59 11.65 12.90
CA PHE A 96 0.27 12.78 13.25
C PHE A 96 1.21 12.47 14.41
N LYS A 97 0.81 11.66 15.39
CA LYS A 97 1.67 11.27 16.51
C LYS A 97 2.86 10.41 16.04
N GLN A 98 2.64 9.54 15.05
CA GLN A 98 3.71 8.76 14.45
C GLN A 98 4.63 9.63 13.58
N ILE A 99 4.08 10.63 12.89
CA ILE A 99 4.86 11.60 12.10
C ILE A 99 5.76 12.41 13.03
N ASP A 100 5.22 12.99 14.10
CA ASP A 100 5.99 13.75 15.08
C ASP A 100 7.11 12.91 15.70
N LYS A 101 6.80 11.65 16.06
CA LYS A 101 7.80 10.74 16.59
C LYS A 101 8.90 10.43 15.57
N ALA A 102 8.55 10.23 14.30
CA ALA A 102 9.51 9.97 13.22
C ALA A 102 10.43 11.17 12.99
N LEU A 103 9.91 12.40 13.07
CA LEU A 103 10.70 13.63 13.00
C LEU A 103 11.66 13.75 14.19
N ALA A 104 11.18 13.56 15.40
CA ALA A 104 12.01 13.59 16.60
C ALA A 104 13.11 12.50 16.61
N ASP A 105 12.82 11.29 16.10
CA ASP A 105 13.83 10.23 15.97
C ASP A 105 14.89 10.59 14.92
N ARG A 106 14.47 11.26 13.82
CA ARG A 106 15.42 11.77 12.79
C ARG A 106 16.34 12.83 13.33
N GLU A 107 15.82 13.80 14.09
CA GLU A 107 16.63 14.86 14.72
C GLU A 107 17.65 14.28 15.70
N ARG A 108 17.31 13.16 16.35
CA ARG A 108 18.21 12.45 17.28
C ARG A 108 19.16 11.46 16.59
N GLY A 109 19.23 11.47 15.24
CA GLY A 109 20.06 10.53 14.47
C GLY A 109 19.64 9.06 14.60
N ARG A 110 18.43 8.78 15.09
CA ARG A 110 17.91 7.42 15.24
C ARG A 110 17.35 6.92 13.91
N ARG A 111 17.29 5.58 13.75
CA ARG A 111 16.67 4.98 12.58
C ARG A 111 15.17 5.29 12.58
N VAL A 112 14.76 6.13 11.64
CA VAL A 112 13.34 6.47 11.44
C VAL A 112 12.59 5.22 10.98
N ARG A 113 11.58 4.81 11.73
CA ARG A 113 10.62 3.80 11.28
C ARG A 113 9.61 4.48 10.35
N GLY A 114 9.09 3.74 9.36
CA GLY A 114 8.09 4.28 8.43
C GLY A 114 6.87 4.83 9.19
N ALA A 115 6.52 6.08 8.87
CA ALA A 115 5.36 6.76 9.45
C ALA A 115 4.18 6.81 8.45
N SER A 116 4.25 6.05 7.37
CA SER A 116 3.18 6.00 6.36
C SER A 116 2.08 5.05 6.82
N THR A 117 0.84 5.51 6.74
CA THR A 117 -0.36 4.73 7.08
C THR A 117 -0.76 3.77 5.94
N ILE A 118 -1.66 2.84 6.23
CA ILE A 118 -2.25 1.93 5.24
C ILE A 118 -2.91 2.74 4.11
N SER A 119 -3.66 3.79 4.42
CA SER A 119 -4.33 4.66 3.43
C SER A 119 -3.34 5.36 2.50
N GLN A 120 -2.22 5.85 3.03
CA GLN A 120 -1.15 6.44 2.23
C GLN A 120 -0.48 5.40 1.32
N GLN A 121 -0.31 4.17 1.79
CA GLN A 121 0.24 3.10 0.98
C GLN A 121 -0.73 2.70 -0.16
N VAL A 122 -2.05 2.67 0.08
CA VAL A 122 -3.06 2.46 -0.96
C VAL A 122 -2.99 3.56 -2.02
N ALA A 123 -3.02 4.83 -1.60
CA ALA A 123 -2.91 5.98 -2.50
C ALA A 123 -1.65 5.89 -3.39
N LYS A 124 -0.51 5.61 -2.77
CA LYS A 124 0.76 5.47 -3.46
C LYS A 124 0.76 4.31 -4.47
N ASN A 125 0.33 3.12 -4.05
CA ASN A 125 0.46 1.91 -4.86
C ASN A 125 -0.47 1.92 -6.07
N ILE A 126 -1.68 2.50 -5.94
CA ILE A 126 -2.64 2.56 -7.04
C ILE A 126 -2.28 3.65 -8.05
N PHE A 127 -1.94 4.86 -7.58
CA PHE A 127 -1.94 6.07 -8.41
C PHE A 127 -0.56 6.63 -8.73
N LEU A 128 0.48 6.27 -7.95
CA LEU A 128 1.78 6.92 -8.02
C LEU A 128 2.89 5.94 -8.38
N TRP A 129 4.07 6.50 -8.65
CA TRP A 129 5.27 5.75 -9.04
C TRP A 129 6.19 5.46 -7.85
N ARG A 130 7.10 4.49 -8.01
CA ARG A 130 8.18 4.21 -7.07
C ARG A 130 9.17 5.38 -7.05
N GLY A 131 9.73 5.68 -5.90
CA GLY A 131 10.72 6.75 -5.72
C GLY A 131 10.37 7.69 -4.57
N GLN A 132 11.27 8.64 -4.31
CA GLN A 132 11.15 9.59 -3.20
C GLN A 132 11.26 11.01 -3.76
N SER A 133 10.16 11.77 -3.74
CA SER A 133 10.16 13.20 -3.99
C SER A 133 9.08 13.88 -3.16
N TRP A 134 9.33 15.12 -2.77
CA TRP A 134 8.34 15.92 -2.04
C TRP A 134 7.07 16.15 -2.85
N PHE A 135 7.22 16.35 -4.16
CA PHE A 135 6.07 16.50 -5.07
C PHE A 135 5.19 15.25 -5.05
N ARG A 136 5.78 14.06 -5.23
CA ARG A 136 5.04 12.80 -5.15
C ARG A 136 4.38 12.62 -3.77
N LYS A 137 5.07 13.01 -2.70
CA LYS A 137 4.51 12.91 -1.33
C LYS A 137 3.33 13.86 -1.12
N GLY A 138 3.34 15.03 -1.74
CA GLY A 138 2.19 15.94 -1.77
C GLY A 138 0.99 15.34 -2.50
N LEU A 139 1.21 14.73 -3.68
CA LEU A 139 0.15 14.00 -4.41
C LEU A 139 -0.40 12.82 -3.59
N GLU A 140 0.47 12.04 -2.96
CA GLU A 140 0.09 10.94 -2.07
C GLU A 140 -0.84 11.44 -0.96
N ALA A 141 -0.49 12.56 -0.31
CA ALA A 141 -1.30 13.14 0.75
C ALA A 141 -2.69 13.58 0.23
N GLY A 142 -2.76 14.27 -0.91
CA GLY A 142 -4.02 14.69 -1.52
C GLY A 142 -4.93 13.50 -1.87
N ILE A 143 -4.38 12.47 -2.51
CA ILE A 143 -5.13 11.26 -2.86
C ILE A 143 -5.56 10.50 -1.60
N THR A 144 -4.73 10.47 -0.55
CA THR A 144 -5.09 9.87 0.74
C THR A 144 -6.33 10.53 1.35
N VAL A 145 -6.42 11.86 1.30
CA VAL A 145 -7.60 12.60 1.77
C VAL A 145 -8.85 12.19 0.97
N LEU A 146 -8.74 12.09 -0.35
CA LEU A 146 -9.86 11.66 -1.21
C LEU A 146 -10.32 10.23 -0.89
N ILE A 147 -9.39 9.30 -0.70
CA ILE A 147 -9.68 7.92 -0.32
C ILE A 147 -10.39 7.87 1.04
N GLU A 148 -9.87 8.52 2.06
CA GLU A 148 -10.46 8.55 3.40
C GLU A 148 -11.83 9.24 3.46
N ALA A 149 -12.07 10.21 2.58
CA ALA A 149 -13.37 10.87 2.46
C ALA A 149 -14.41 10.01 1.73
N SER A 150 -13.95 9.07 0.88
CA SER A 150 -14.82 8.31 -0.04
C SER A 150 -15.03 6.86 0.38
N TRP A 151 -14.06 6.20 1.00
CA TRP A 151 -14.07 4.77 1.30
C TRP A 151 -14.22 4.51 2.79
N SER A 152 -14.85 3.38 3.15
CA SER A 152 -14.81 2.87 4.51
C SER A 152 -13.43 2.33 4.87
N LYS A 153 -13.09 2.28 6.15
CA LYS A 153 -11.84 1.68 6.63
C LYS A 153 -11.71 0.22 6.20
N GLN A 154 -12.82 -0.51 6.20
CA GLN A 154 -12.84 -1.88 5.72
C GLN A 154 -12.45 -1.95 4.23
N ARG A 155 -13.01 -1.07 3.38
CA ARG A 155 -12.67 -1.04 1.95
C ARG A 155 -11.21 -0.67 1.71
N ILE A 156 -10.67 0.29 2.44
CA ILE A 156 -9.25 0.66 2.34
C ILE A 156 -8.35 -0.54 2.67
N LEU A 157 -8.67 -1.27 3.73
CA LEU A 157 -7.89 -2.43 4.15
C LEU A 157 -8.04 -3.63 3.20
N GLU A 158 -9.25 -3.87 2.67
CA GLU A 158 -9.51 -4.87 1.64
C GLU A 158 -8.66 -4.62 0.40
N VAL A 159 -8.70 -3.38 -0.11
CA VAL A 159 -7.88 -2.97 -1.25
C VAL A 159 -6.41 -3.13 -0.94
N TYR A 160 -5.95 -2.67 0.23
CA TYR A 160 -4.55 -2.83 0.65
C TYR A 160 -4.09 -4.29 0.59
N LEU A 161 -4.87 -5.20 1.19
CA LEU A 161 -4.56 -6.63 1.24
C LEU A 161 -4.51 -7.26 -0.15
N ASN A 162 -5.27 -6.74 -1.08
CA ASN A 162 -5.28 -7.23 -2.46
C ASN A 162 -4.20 -6.62 -3.36
N ILE A 163 -3.62 -5.46 -3.00
CA ILE A 163 -2.64 -4.78 -3.87
C ILE A 163 -1.23 -4.73 -3.30
N ALA A 164 -1.03 -5.10 -2.02
CA ALA A 164 0.29 -5.11 -1.40
C ALA A 164 1.20 -6.16 -2.04
N GLU A 165 2.48 -5.82 -2.21
CA GLU A 165 3.50 -6.75 -2.67
C GLU A 165 3.99 -7.57 -1.46
N PHE A 166 3.93 -8.90 -1.55
CA PHE A 166 4.39 -9.85 -0.52
C PHE A 166 5.65 -10.61 -0.91
N GLY A 167 6.08 -10.45 -2.14
CA GLY A 167 7.27 -11.04 -2.72
C GLY A 167 7.48 -10.53 -4.13
N ARG A 168 8.66 -10.73 -4.71
CA ARG A 168 8.94 -10.27 -6.08
C ARG A 168 7.86 -10.76 -7.06
N GLY A 169 7.09 -9.82 -7.63
CA GLY A 169 5.99 -10.12 -8.55
C GLY A 169 4.75 -10.75 -7.91
N THR A 170 4.67 -10.87 -6.58
CA THR A 170 3.54 -11.46 -5.86
C THR A 170 2.73 -10.37 -5.21
N TYR A 171 1.56 -10.09 -5.75
CA TYR A 171 0.67 -9.04 -5.30
C TYR A 171 -0.64 -9.60 -4.75
N GLY A 172 -1.06 -9.08 -3.60
CA GLY A 172 -2.29 -9.52 -2.93
C GLY A 172 -2.12 -10.74 -2.04
N VAL A 173 -2.95 -10.77 -1.01
CA VAL A 173 -2.91 -11.79 0.05
C VAL A 173 -3.26 -13.19 -0.47
N GLN A 174 -4.15 -13.29 -1.48
CA GLN A 174 -4.52 -14.59 -2.07
C GLN A 174 -3.34 -15.18 -2.84
N ALA A 175 -2.74 -14.44 -3.75
CA ALA A 175 -1.55 -14.87 -4.49
C ALA A 175 -0.40 -15.24 -3.55
N ALA A 176 -0.18 -14.43 -2.48
CA ALA A 176 0.84 -14.73 -1.48
C ALA A 176 0.53 -16.01 -0.69
N SER A 177 -0.74 -16.22 -0.29
CA SER A 177 -1.16 -17.43 0.42
C SER A 177 -0.97 -18.69 -0.42
N GLN A 178 -1.37 -18.64 -1.67
CA GLN A 178 -1.18 -19.76 -2.61
C GLN A 178 0.31 -20.04 -2.84
N ARG A 179 1.11 -19.00 -3.13
CA ARG A 179 2.53 -19.15 -3.45
C ARG A 179 3.35 -19.66 -2.28
N PHE A 180 3.10 -19.19 -1.06
CA PHE A 180 3.97 -19.50 0.09
C PHE A 180 3.42 -20.58 1.01
N PHE A 181 2.11 -20.81 1.01
CA PHE A 181 1.46 -21.75 1.94
C PHE A 181 0.54 -22.76 1.26
N HIS A 182 0.35 -22.68 -0.08
CA HIS A 182 -0.47 -23.60 -0.88
C HIS A 182 -1.92 -23.71 -0.40
N LYS A 183 -2.52 -22.57 0.01
CA LYS A 183 -3.89 -22.50 0.49
C LYS A 183 -4.54 -21.14 0.21
N ASP A 184 -5.87 -21.08 0.37
CA ASP A 184 -6.62 -19.85 0.19
C ASP A 184 -6.34 -18.85 1.32
N ALA A 185 -6.42 -17.56 1.01
CA ALA A 185 -6.24 -16.48 1.96
C ALA A 185 -7.20 -16.56 3.16
N ALA A 186 -8.39 -17.09 2.98
CA ALA A 186 -9.36 -17.32 4.04
C ALA A 186 -8.85 -18.28 5.13
N LYS A 187 -7.95 -19.20 4.78
CA LYS A 187 -7.41 -20.25 5.65
C LYS A 187 -6.08 -19.87 6.33
N LEU A 188 -5.59 -18.64 6.13
CA LEU A 188 -4.36 -18.18 6.77
C LEU A 188 -4.51 -18.21 8.29
N THR A 189 -3.60 -18.90 8.95
CA THR A 189 -3.45 -18.92 10.40
C THR A 189 -2.84 -17.60 10.91
N ARG A 190 -2.92 -17.35 12.22
CA ARG A 190 -2.29 -16.19 12.84
C ARG A 190 -0.81 -16.08 12.52
N SER A 191 -0.09 -17.19 12.59
CA SER A 191 1.36 -17.22 12.39
C SER A 191 1.73 -16.94 10.93
N GLU A 192 1.03 -17.52 9.98
CA GLU A 192 1.22 -17.28 8.55
C GLU A 192 0.88 -15.85 8.16
N ALA A 193 -0.24 -15.32 8.67
CA ALA A 193 -0.62 -13.93 8.47
C ALA A 193 0.44 -12.95 9.02
N ALA A 194 0.96 -13.21 10.22
CA ALA A 194 2.04 -12.42 10.80
C ALA A 194 3.34 -12.52 9.98
N LEU A 195 3.62 -13.68 9.38
CA LEU A 195 4.78 -13.87 8.51
C LEU A 195 4.63 -13.09 7.20
N LEU A 196 3.45 -13.09 6.56
CA LEU A 196 3.17 -12.23 5.40
C LEU A 196 3.32 -10.74 5.75
N ALA A 197 2.77 -10.30 6.87
CA ALA A 197 2.93 -8.93 7.32
C ALA A 197 4.40 -8.56 7.65
N ALA A 198 5.22 -9.54 8.05
CA ALA A 198 6.63 -9.32 8.35
C ALA A 198 7.49 -9.01 7.12
N VAL A 199 7.09 -9.44 5.92
CA VAL A 199 7.85 -9.18 4.68
C VAL A 199 7.49 -7.87 3.99
N LEU A 200 6.37 -7.23 4.33
CA LEU A 200 5.89 -6.00 3.69
C LEU A 200 6.90 -4.84 3.60
N PRO A 201 7.80 -4.60 4.58
CA PRO A 201 8.74 -3.49 4.46
C PRO A 201 9.77 -3.61 3.33
N ALA A 202 10.07 -4.85 2.91
CA ALA A 202 11.03 -5.12 1.84
C ALA A 202 10.68 -6.46 1.13
N PRO A 203 9.54 -6.53 0.43
CA PRO A 203 8.99 -7.79 -0.08
C PRO A 203 9.88 -8.47 -1.13
N THR A 204 10.70 -7.71 -1.84
CA THR A 204 11.68 -8.26 -2.78
C THR A 204 12.92 -8.87 -2.10
N GLN A 205 13.19 -8.51 -0.85
CA GLN A 205 14.36 -8.98 -0.08
C GLN A 205 13.95 -10.02 0.98
N PHE A 206 12.83 -9.81 1.64
CA PHE A 206 12.31 -10.70 2.68
C PHE A 206 11.47 -11.80 2.04
N LYS A 207 11.74 -13.06 2.43
CA LYS A 207 11.07 -14.22 1.85
C LYS A 207 10.18 -14.90 2.90
N ALA A 208 8.89 -15.04 2.61
CA ALA A 208 7.95 -15.71 3.50
C ALA A 208 8.16 -17.24 3.50
N ASN A 209 8.55 -17.83 2.37
CA ASN A 209 8.85 -19.26 2.24
C ASN A 209 10.23 -19.67 2.79
N ALA A 210 11.13 -18.70 3.04
CA ALA A 210 12.45 -18.94 3.62
C ALA A 210 12.83 -17.79 4.58
N PRO A 211 12.09 -17.62 5.69
CA PRO A 211 12.22 -16.46 6.56
C PRO A 211 13.56 -16.45 7.30
N SER A 212 14.30 -15.35 7.16
CA SER A 212 15.53 -15.10 7.92
C SER A 212 15.24 -14.96 9.42
N GLY A 213 16.30 -15.00 10.24
CA GLY A 213 16.16 -14.73 11.68
C GLY A 213 15.54 -13.38 12.00
N TYR A 214 15.80 -12.36 11.18
CA TYR A 214 15.14 -11.05 11.31
C TYR A 214 13.64 -11.13 11.03
N VAL A 215 13.24 -11.79 9.94
CA VAL A 215 11.82 -11.95 9.56
C VAL A 215 11.07 -12.73 10.64
N LYS A 216 11.66 -13.82 11.18
CA LYS A 216 11.08 -14.58 12.31
C LYS A 216 10.92 -13.74 13.57
N LYS A 217 11.91 -12.92 13.93
CA LYS A 217 11.80 -11.98 15.07
C LYS A 217 10.70 -10.95 14.86
N ARG A 218 10.56 -10.41 13.63
CA ARG A 218 9.51 -9.47 13.26
C ARG A 218 8.13 -10.15 13.30
N GLN A 219 7.99 -11.36 12.78
CA GLN A 219 6.77 -12.17 12.86
C GLN A 219 6.31 -12.33 14.31
N ALA A 220 7.20 -12.78 15.19
CA ALA A 220 6.88 -12.94 16.63
C ALA A 220 6.49 -11.62 17.30
N TRP A 221 7.09 -10.51 16.90
CA TRP A 221 6.70 -9.16 17.35
C TRP A 221 5.30 -8.81 16.86
N ILE A 222 4.98 -9.04 15.58
CA ILE A 222 3.64 -8.79 15.00
C ILE A 222 2.59 -9.63 15.73
N GLU A 223 2.83 -10.90 15.99
CA GLU A 223 1.91 -11.76 16.75
C GLU A 223 1.62 -11.21 18.16
N ARG A 224 2.64 -10.65 18.84
CA ARG A 224 2.42 -9.97 20.13
C ARG A 224 1.55 -8.72 19.96
N GLN A 225 1.79 -7.90 18.92
CA GLN A 225 0.98 -6.71 18.64
C GLN A 225 -0.47 -7.08 18.30
N MET A 226 -0.69 -8.13 17.50
CA MET A 226 -2.05 -8.64 17.21
C MET A 226 -2.81 -8.98 18.49
N ARG A 227 -2.14 -9.64 19.45
CA ARG A 227 -2.74 -9.95 20.78
C ARG A 227 -3.00 -8.68 21.59
N ALA A 228 -2.05 -7.75 21.63
CA ALA A 228 -2.16 -6.50 22.38
C ALA A 228 -3.32 -5.62 21.88
N LEU A 229 -3.64 -5.67 20.57
CA LEU A 229 -4.79 -4.99 19.98
C LEU A 229 -6.13 -5.70 20.27
N GLY A 230 -6.12 -6.89 20.91
CA GLY A 230 -7.34 -7.67 21.16
C GLY A 230 -7.66 -8.70 20.07
N GLY A 231 -6.71 -9.00 19.18
CA GLY A 231 -6.90 -9.98 18.11
C GLY A 231 -7.91 -9.55 17.06
N THR A 232 -8.64 -10.50 16.52
CA THR A 232 -9.59 -10.23 15.40
C THR A 232 -10.81 -9.39 15.83
N SER A 233 -11.11 -9.27 17.12
CA SER A 233 -12.20 -8.39 17.59
C SER A 233 -11.92 -6.91 17.34
N TYR A 234 -10.65 -6.52 17.21
CA TYR A 234 -10.26 -5.15 16.84
C TYR A 234 -10.85 -4.69 15.51
N LEU A 235 -11.10 -5.64 14.57
CA LEU A 235 -11.67 -5.34 13.26
C LEU A 235 -13.12 -4.83 13.32
N ALA A 236 -13.83 -5.01 14.44
CA ALA A 236 -15.15 -4.43 14.64
C ALA A 236 -15.15 -2.89 14.62
N GLN A 237 -13.98 -2.27 14.78
CA GLN A 237 -13.79 -0.82 14.74
C GLN A 237 -13.61 -0.26 13.32
N LEU A 238 -13.55 -1.11 12.30
CA LEU A 238 -13.46 -0.71 10.87
C LEU A 238 -14.84 -0.32 10.32
N ARG A 239 -15.35 0.82 10.70
CA ARG A 239 -16.63 1.35 10.22
C ARG A 239 -16.44 2.44 9.18
#